data_86cc8f4da86f182cae05dc516e50569c
#
_entry.id   86cc8f4da86f182cae05dc516e50569c
#
_cell.length_a   1.000
_cell.length_b   1.000
_cell.length_c   1.000
_cell.angle_alpha   90.00
_cell.angle_beta   90.00
_cell.angle_gamma   90.00
#
_symmetry.space_group_name_H-M   'P 1'
#
loop_
_entity.id
_entity.type
_entity.pdbx_description
1 polymer ?
#
loop_
_entity_poly.entity_id
_entity_poly.type
_entity_poly.pdbx_seq_one_letter_code
_entity_poly.pdbx_strand_id
1 'polypeptide(L)'
;MYVSLPVHTQPVVIAAQLRNFAAFFPEALVVLHVSANARFPMPQLEAAIGKRQCRNVIINPERAPTNWGGILNAHLANVAWIRRTGPASAHICLHSSNDMLVRPGVAAWLRRGRNFRNHRPIRPGSHWRFARPALLDPGLQSLCRRLGGAPVIGSQIEGSCYEAALLFEIADLIAAEDIATPAGYPREEVWLATAAHALGAEVSGCPYIFSEIHRFDRVFWQVLRYVDPLIGRPGEPRYFPRRALEYAMIKSGFHRISRTWVDRIARDAVAQLARYEVMSDGNNEWRVFDPHGLFGVKRVPRRIDSPLRAYIDRLAAATATGPASQLEQPSHEDI
;
A
#
# COMPACT_ATOMS: atom_id res chain seq x y z
N MET A 1 12.97 10.20 2.42
CA MET A 1 11.73 9.43 2.38
C MET A 1 11.99 8.02 2.86
N TYR A 2 11.00 7.36 3.45
CA TYR A 2 11.10 5.98 3.91
C TYR A 2 10.07 5.10 3.21
N VAL A 3 10.41 3.84 3.00
CA VAL A 3 9.48 2.79 2.58
C VAL A 3 9.41 1.75 3.70
N SER A 4 8.24 1.54 4.28
CA SER A 4 7.99 0.44 5.21
C SER A 4 7.54 -0.79 4.42
N LEU A 5 8.38 -1.84 4.43
CA LEU A 5 8.17 -3.04 3.63
C LEU A 5 8.18 -4.32 4.48
N PRO A 6 7.02 -4.84 4.86
CA PRO A 6 6.91 -6.17 5.48
C PRO A 6 7.14 -7.30 4.47
N VAL A 7 7.98 -8.26 4.84
CA VAL A 7 8.29 -9.44 3.99
C VAL A 7 8.28 -10.74 4.78
N HIS A 8 7.96 -11.85 4.10
CA HIS A 8 7.90 -13.18 4.72
C HIS A 8 8.19 -14.33 3.75
N THR A 9 8.44 -14.02 2.48
CA THR A 9 8.59 -15.01 1.40
C THR A 9 10.01 -15.00 0.84
N GLN A 10 10.24 -15.82 -0.16
CA GLN A 10 11.50 -16.14 -0.83
C GLN A 10 12.52 -14.98 -0.92
N PRO A 11 13.73 -15.13 -0.36
CA PRO A 11 14.78 -14.08 -0.36
C PRO A 11 15.09 -13.50 -1.73
N VAL A 12 15.13 -14.33 -2.78
CA VAL A 12 15.38 -13.88 -4.17
C VAL A 12 14.29 -12.94 -4.71
N VAL A 13 13.03 -13.18 -4.31
CA VAL A 13 11.89 -12.32 -4.68
C VAL A 13 11.96 -10.98 -3.93
N ILE A 14 12.32 -11.03 -2.65
CA ILE A 14 12.55 -9.83 -1.83
C ILE A 14 13.67 -8.99 -2.43
N ALA A 15 14.81 -9.60 -2.74
CA ALA A 15 15.95 -8.92 -3.35
C ALA A 15 15.58 -8.29 -4.71
N ALA A 16 14.79 -8.97 -5.54
CA ALA A 16 14.30 -8.41 -6.79
C ALA A 16 13.41 -7.18 -6.57
N GLN A 17 12.52 -7.21 -5.57
CA GLN A 17 11.70 -6.05 -5.21
C GLN A 17 12.54 -4.88 -4.70
N LEU A 18 13.56 -5.15 -3.87
CA LEU A 18 14.45 -4.10 -3.37
C LEU A 18 15.27 -3.45 -4.49
N ARG A 19 15.75 -4.24 -5.47
CA ARG A 19 16.40 -3.68 -6.68
C ARG A 19 15.45 -2.82 -7.50
N ASN A 20 14.17 -3.21 -7.59
CA ASN A 20 13.14 -2.41 -8.25
C ASN A 20 12.92 -1.06 -7.55
N PHE A 21 12.85 -1.04 -6.21
CA PHE A 21 12.80 0.21 -5.46
C PHE A 21 14.08 1.04 -5.65
N ALA A 22 15.25 0.44 -5.62
CA ALA A 22 16.51 1.15 -5.85
C ALA A 22 16.57 1.81 -7.24
N ALA A 23 15.98 1.19 -8.25
CA ALA A 23 15.96 1.72 -9.62
C ALA A 23 14.92 2.85 -9.82
N PHE A 24 13.74 2.73 -9.25
CA PHE A 24 12.64 3.66 -9.51
C PHE A 24 12.36 4.66 -8.37
N PHE A 25 12.90 4.40 -7.19
CA PHE A 25 12.73 5.25 -6.00
C PHE A 25 14.02 5.33 -5.18
N PRO A 26 15.15 5.76 -5.80
CA PRO A 26 16.47 5.76 -5.17
C PRO A 26 16.56 6.68 -3.94
N GLU A 27 15.70 7.70 -3.85
CA GLU A 27 15.66 8.65 -2.73
C GLU A 27 15.05 8.04 -1.45
N ALA A 28 14.44 6.87 -1.51
CA ALA A 28 13.82 6.23 -0.37
C ALA A 28 14.79 5.29 0.35
N LEU A 29 14.81 5.36 1.67
CA LEU A 29 15.40 4.33 2.52
C LEU A 29 14.34 3.28 2.82
N VAL A 30 14.58 2.04 2.38
CA VAL A 30 13.67 0.92 2.62
C VAL A 30 13.94 0.30 3.98
N VAL A 31 12.98 0.39 4.88
CA VAL A 31 12.99 -0.29 6.18
C VAL A 31 12.25 -1.60 6.03
N LEU A 32 13.03 -2.68 5.98
CA LEU A 32 12.57 -4.02 5.72
C LEU A 32 12.21 -4.72 7.03
N HIS A 33 10.94 -4.98 7.28
CA HIS A 33 10.50 -5.83 8.37
C HIS A 33 10.43 -7.29 7.90
N VAL A 34 11.30 -8.13 8.42
CA VAL A 34 11.27 -9.58 8.15
C VAL A 34 10.39 -10.26 9.20
N SER A 35 9.30 -10.89 8.78
CA SER A 35 8.40 -11.60 9.68
C SER A 35 9.17 -12.59 10.56
N ALA A 36 8.83 -12.66 11.86
CA ALA A 36 9.36 -13.68 12.74
C ALA A 36 9.01 -15.11 12.27
N ASN A 37 7.91 -15.25 11.51
CA ASN A 37 7.45 -16.52 10.94
C ASN A 37 8.04 -16.79 9.53
N ALA A 38 9.01 -15.99 9.06
CA ALA A 38 9.63 -16.22 7.76
C ALA A 38 10.35 -17.58 7.73
N ARG A 39 10.11 -18.35 6.66
CA ARG A 39 10.63 -19.72 6.51
C ARG A 39 11.99 -19.76 5.81
N PHE A 40 12.83 -18.79 6.06
CA PHE A 40 14.20 -18.74 5.53
C PHE A 40 15.15 -18.15 6.60
N PRO A 41 16.41 -18.57 6.64
CA PRO A 41 17.40 -18.02 7.55
C PRO A 41 17.86 -16.62 7.10
N MET A 42 18.11 -15.72 8.05
CA MET A 42 18.54 -14.35 7.76
C MET A 42 19.79 -14.28 6.87
N PRO A 43 20.84 -15.10 7.04
CA PRO A 43 22.01 -15.07 6.15
C PRO A 43 21.66 -15.29 4.67
N GLN A 44 20.62 -16.12 4.38
CA GLN A 44 20.17 -16.33 3.00
C GLN A 44 19.55 -15.05 2.41
N LEU A 45 18.80 -14.29 3.21
CA LEU A 45 18.26 -13.00 2.78
C LEU A 45 19.38 -11.98 2.56
N GLU A 46 20.29 -11.86 3.51
CA GLU A 46 21.44 -10.94 3.43
C GLU A 46 22.32 -11.23 2.19
N ALA A 47 22.57 -12.50 1.93
CA ALA A 47 23.30 -12.92 0.73
C ALA A 47 22.52 -12.57 -0.56
N ALA A 48 21.18 -12.75 -0.59
CA ALA A 48 20.35 -12.42 -1.74
C ALA A 48 20.28 -10.91 -2.01
N ILE A 49 20.23 -10.09 -0.95
CA ILE A 49 20.20 -8.62 -1.06
C ILE A 49 21.54 -8.09 -1.59
N GLY A 50 22.66 -8.64 -1.13
CA GLY A 50 24.03 -8.22 -1.54
C GLY A 50 24.34 -6.75 -1.21
N LYS A 51 25.33 -6.51 -0.36
CA LYS A 51 25.65 -5.16 0.16
C LYS A 51 25.90 -4.09 -0.91
N ARG A 52 26.29 -4.48 -2.13
CA ARG A 52 26.57 -3.56 -3.23
C ARG A 52 25.34 -3.17 -4.05
N GLN A 53 24.28 -3.98 -4.04
CA GLN A 53 23.12 -3.82 -4.92
C GLN A 53 21.95 -3.05 -4.30
N CYS A 54 21.87 -3.01 -2.97
CA CYS A 54 20.78 -2.35 -2.25
C CYS A 54 21.35 -1.52 -1.09
N ARG A 55 21.99 -0.39 -1.41
CA ARG A 55 22.60 0.50 -0.39
C ARG A 55 21.57 1.25 0.45
N ASN A 56 20.35 1.38 -0.04
CA ASN A 56 19.26 2.10 0.59
C ASN A 56 18.29 1.16 1.35
N VAL A 57 18.79 0.05 1.87
CA VAL A 57 17.99 -0.93 2.61
C VAL A 57 18.53 -1.12 4.01
N ILE A 58 17.63 -1.06 4.98
CA ILE A 58 17.88 -1.41 6.38
C ILE A 58 16.94 -2.55 6.78
N ILE A 59 17.49 -3.61 7.32
CA ILE A 59 16.70 -4.66 7.92
C ILE A 59 16.39 -4.25 9.36
N ASN A 60 15.11 -4.08 9.67
CA ASN A 60 14.67 -3.78 11.01
C ASN A 60 15.04 -4.94 11.95
N PRO A 61 15.80 -4.71 13.03
CA PRO A 61 16.14 -5.76 13.99
C PRO A 61 14.93 -6.28 14.76
N GLU A 62 13.88 -5.46 14.89
CA GLU A 62 12.65 -5.87 15.55
C GLU A 62 11.78 -6.68 14.58
N ARG A 63 11.48 -7.93 14.95
CA ARG A 63 10.74 -8.86 14.13
C ARG A 63 9.46 -9.28 14.84
N ALA A 64 8.32 -8.81 14.32
CA ALA A 64 7.01 -9.28 14.73
C ALA A 64 6.53 -10.44 13.82
N PRO A 65 5.74 -11.39 14.33
CA PRO A 65 5.08 -12.35 13.45
C PRO A 65 4.07 -11.64 12.57
N THR A 66 4.05 -11.98 11.28
CA THR A 66 3.06 -11.46 10.35
C THR A 66 2.22 -12.57 9.76
N ASN A 67 0.93 -12.31 9.68
CA ASN A 67 -0.05 -13.11 8.97
C ASN A 67 -1.05 -12.17 8.28
N TRP A 68 -1.98 -12.75 7.56
CA TRP A 68 -3.09 -11.98 7.01
C TRP A 68 -3.95 -11.43 8.17
N GLY A 69 -4.16 -10.14 8.23
CA GLY A 69 -4.82 -9.43 9.36
C GLY A 69 -3.88 -8.99 10.49
N GLY A 70 -2.57 -9.27 10.40
CA GLY A 70 -1.56 -8.86 11.38
C GLY A 70 -0.38 -8.07 10.77
N ILE A 71 -0.50 -7.60 9.53
CA ILE A 71 0.55 -6.83 8.83
C ILE A 71 0.75 -5.46 9.47
N LEU A 72 -0.28 -4.89 10.09
CA LEU A 72 -0.19 -3.62 10.80
C LEU A 72 0.98 -3.61 11.81
N ASN A 73 1.18 -4.69 12.57
CA ASN A 73 2.27 -4.78 13.55
C ASN A 73 3.65 -4.59 12.92
N ALA A 74 3.85 -5.12 11.72
CA ALA A 74 5.11 -4.96 11.00
C ALA A 74 5.34 -3.52 10.54
N HIS A 75 4.30 -2.84 10.08
CA HIS A 75 4.39 -1.43 9.75
C HIS A 75 4.67 -0.58 10.98
N LEU A 76 4.00 -0.86 12.12
CA LEU A 76 4.24 -0.15 13.37
C LEU A 76 5.66 -0.37 13.89
N ALA A 77 6.21 -1.58 13.80
CA ALA A 77 7.62 -1.85 14.14
C ALA A 77 8.58 -1.03 13.26
N ASN A 78 8.32 -0.93 11.95
CA ASN A 78 9.11 -0.08 11.06
C ASN A 78 8.94 1.41 11.38
N VAL A 79 7.74 1.86 11.70
CA VAL A 79 7.46 3.25 12.11
C VAL A 79 8.21 3.59 13.41
N ALA A 80 8.21 2.68 14.39
CA ALA A 80 8.95 2.86 15.63
C ALA A 80 10.47 2.94 15.37
N TRP A 81 11.01 2.12 14.48
CA TRP A 81 12.42 2.20 14.09
C TRP A 81 12.72 3.55 13.41
N ILE A 82 11.90 3.99 12.44
CA ILE A 82 12.07 5.27 11.73
C ILE A 82 12.01 6.44 12.72
N ARG A 83 11.10 6.41 13.69
CA ARG A 83 10.97 7.46 14.72
C ARG A 83 12.26 7.66 15.53
N ARG A 84 12.99 6.58 15.81
CA ARG A 84 14.25 6.65 16.58
C ARG A 84 15.43 7.13 15.74
N THR A 85 15.37 6.99 14.42
CA THR A 85 16.54 7.14 13.55
C THR A 85 16.38 8.21 12.48
N GLY A 86 15.17 8.67 12.22
CA GLY A 86 14.85 9.56 11.11
C GLY A 86 14.14 10.85 11.53
N PRO A 87 14.11 11.85 10.63
CA PRO A 87 13.43 13.11 10.90
C PRO A 87 11.91 12.99 10.79
N ALA A 88 11.21 13.70 11.67
CA ALA A 88 9.74 13.79 11.67
C ALA A 88 9.16 14.47 10.41
N SER A 89 9.96 15.27 9.70
CA SER A 89 9.60 15.93 8.44
C SER A 89 9.63 15.01 7.21
N ALA A 90 10.01 13.75 7.38
CA ALA A 90 10.03 12.79 6.29
C ALA A 90 8.63 12.30 5.91
N HIS A 91 8.54 11.62 4.77
CA HIS A 91 7.37 10.83 4.39
C HIS A 91 7.67 9.33 4.59
N ILE A 92 6.67 8.58 5.03
CA ILE A 92 6.71 7.12 5.16
C ILE A 92 5.68 6.51 4.21
N CYS A 93 6.17 5.78 3.22
CA CYS A 93 5.38 5.06 2.24
C CYS A 93 5.19 3.61 2.70
N LEU A 94 3.97 3.11 2.59
CA LEU A 94 3.62 1.76 3.04
C LEU A 94 3.49 0.83 1.82
N HIS A 95 4.11 -0.33 1.91
CA HIS A 95 4.16 -1.32 0.83
C HIS A 95 3.94 -2.74 1.32
N SER A 96 3.68 -3.64 0.41
CA SER A 96 3.63 -5.09 0.66
C SER A 96 4.67 -5.85 -0.17
N SER A 97 4.88 -7.12 0.15
CA SER A 97 5.94 -7.95 -0.45
C SER A 97 5.68 -8.36 -1.91
N ASN A 98 4.67 -7.82 -2.57
CA ASN A 98 4.35 -8.12 -3.98
C ASN A 98 4.00 -6.90 -4.83
N ASP A 99 4.38 -5.71 -4.34
CA ASP A 99 4.29 -4.48 -5.11
C ASP A 99 5.57 -4.27 -5.90
N MET A 100 5.47 -3.69 -7.08
CA MET A 100 6.62 -3.26 -7.87
C MET A 100 6.33 -1.91 -8.50
N LEU A 101 7.33 -1.05 -8.53
CA LEU A 101 7.30 0.19 -9.29
C LEU A 101 7.54 -0.11 -10.77
N VAL A 102 7.02 0.73 -11.65
CA VAL A 102 7.13 0.56 -13.10
C VAL A 102 7.66 1.80 -13.80
N ARG A 103 7.85 2.88 -13.07
CA ARG A 103 8.47 4.13 -13.55
C ARG A 103 9.06 4.95 -12.39
N PRO A 104 10.03 5.86 -12.67
CA PRO A 104 10.59 6.79 -11.69
C PRO A 104 9.64 7.96 -11.40
N GLY A 105 10.02 8.78 -10.40
CA GLY A 105 9.35 10.05 -10.11
C GLY A 105 8.47 10.05 -8.86
N VAL A 106 8.42 8.95 -8.11
CA VAL A 106 7.64 8.84 -6.86
C VAL A 106 8.01 9.96 -5.88
N ALA A 107 9.32 10.22 -5.67
CA ALA A 107 9.76 11.25 -4.73
C ALA A 107 9.27 12.64 -5.12
N ALA A 108 9.35 12.99 -6.40
CA ALA A 108 8.87 14.29 -6.91
C ALA A 108 7.35 14.42 -6.76
N TRP A 109 6.60 13.33 -6.98
CA TRP A 109 5.17 13.29 -6.76
C TRP A 109 4.81 13.54 -5.29
N LEU A 110 5.44 12.82 -4.37
CA LEU A 110 5.15 12.89 -2.94
C LEU A 110 5.50 14.25 -2.32
N ARG A 111 6.52 14.95 -2.84
CA ARG A 111 6.84 16.32 -2.38
C ARG A 111 5.75 17.36 -2.70
N ARG A 112 4.79 17.04 -3.55
CA ARG A 112 3.69 17.93 -3.96
C ARG A 112 2.52 17.89 -2.98
N GLY A 113 2.53 17.03 -1.99
CA GLY A 113 1.45 16.89 -1.00
C GLY A 113 1.95 16.27 0.29
N ARG A 114 1.03 16.10 1.24
CA ARG A 114 1.33 15.64 2.60
C ARG A 114 0.98 14.17 2.81
N ASN A 115 -0.28 13.79 2.52
CA ASN A 115 -0.77 12.44 2.78
C ASN A 115 -1.48 11.89 1.55
N PHE A 116 -1.06 10.72 1.09
CA PHE A 116 -1.56 10.05 -0.10
C PHE A 116 -2.27 8.76 0.33
N ARG A 117 -3.59 8.82 0.39
CA ARG A 117 -4.44 7.71 0.83
C ARG A 117 -5.83 7.79 0.21
N ASN A 118 -6.53 6.68 0.15
CA ASN A 118 -7.96 6.71 -0.16
C ASN A 118 -8.74 7.23 1.06
N HIS A 119 -9.96 7.65 0.79
CA HIS A 119 -10.93 8.03 1.81
C HIS A 119 -12.23 7.28 1.51
N ARG A 120 -12.38 6.11 2.12
CA ARG A 120 -13.57 5.26 1.95
C ARG A 120 -14.27 5.07 3.29
N PRO A 121 -15.36 5.81 3.56
CA PRO A 121 -16.17 5.58 4.76
C PRO A 121 -16.69 4.13 4.79
N ILE A 122 -16.59 3.50 5.95
CA ILE A 122 -17.09 2.15 6.19
C ILE A 122 -18.23 2.24 7.19
N ARG A 123 -19.43 1.86 6.78
CA ARG A 123 -20.65 1.93 7.58
C ARG A 123 -21.36 0.58 7.61
N PRO A 124 -22.28 0.34 8.56
CA PRO A 124 -23.19 -0.79 8.47
C PRO A 124 -23.86 -0.84 7.09
N GLY A 125 -23.83 -2.02 6.45
CA GLY A 125 -24.32 -2.17 5.09
C GLY A 125 -23.35 -1.84 3.96
N SER A 126 -22.13 -1.38 4.27
CA SER A 126 -21.07 -1.26 3.26
C SER A 126 -20.82 -2.57 2.55
N HIS A 127 -20.65 -2.49 1.24
CA HIS A 127 -20.46 -3.67 0.41
C HIS A 127 -19.04 -4.27 0.47
N TRP A 128 -18.09 -3.61 1.09
CA TRP A 128 -16.77 -4.17 1.29
C TRP A 128 -16.85 -5.39 2.22
N ARG A 129 -16.35 -6.54 1.76
CA ARG A 129 -16.49 -7.83 2.47
C ARG A 129 -15.95 -7.83 3.90
N PHE A 130 -15.02 -6.93 4.21
CA PHE A 130 -14.42 -6.78 5.52
C PHE A 130 -15.05 -5.68 6.38
N ALA A 131 -16.08 -4.99 5.87
CA ALA A 131 -16.74 -3.91 6.60
C ALA A 131 -17.30 -4.39 7.95
N ARG A 132 -18.02 -5.52 7.96
CA ARG A 132 -18.58 -6.06 9.20
C ARG A 132 -17.51 -6.49 10.21
N PRO A 133 -16.48 -7.29 9.86
CA PRO A 133 -15.39 -7.60 10.79
C PRO A 133 -14.69 -6.36 11.32
N ALA A 134 -14.44 -5.34 10.50
CA ALA A 134 -13.83 -4.10 10.94
C ALA A 134 -14.72 -3.32 11.93
N LEU A 135 -16.00 -3.15 11.61
CA LEU A 135 -16.95 -2.45 12.47
C LEU A 135 -17.21 -3.17 13.82
N LEU A 136 -16.97 -4.48 13.87
CA LEU A 136 -17.12 -5.28 15.09
C LEU A 136 -15.80 -5.48 15.85
N ASP A 137 -14.68 -4.95 15.36
CA ASP A 137 -13.39 -5.03 16.06
C ASP A 137 -13.42 -4.15 17.32
N PRO A 138 -13.32 -4.76 18.54
CA PRO A 138 -13.41 -3.99 19.79
C PRO A 138 -12.30 -2.95 19.92
N GLY A 139 -11.07 -3.27 19.46
CA GLY A 139 -9.94 -2.34 19.50
C GLY A 139 -10.18 -1.14 18.58
N LEU A 140 -10.68 -1.36 17.35
CA LEU A 140 -11.02 -0.27 16.45
C LEU A 140 -12.16 0.60 17.02
N GLN A 141 -13.17 -0.01 17.63
CA GLN A 141 -14.24 0.74 18.30
C GLN A 141 -13.72 1.55 19.48
N SER A 142 -12.77 1.00 20.26
CA SER A 142 -12.11 1.72 21.34
C SER A 142 -11.34 2.93 20.80
N LEU A 143 -10.53 2.73 19.76
CA LEU A 143 -9.82 3.80 19.07
C LEU A 143 -10.78 4.89 18.58
N CYS A 144 -11.85 4.52 17.89
CA CYS A 144 -12.85 5.48 17.39
C CYS A 144 -13.48 6.30 18.52
N ARG A 145 -13.83 5.66 19.66
CA ARG A 145 -14.36 6.38 20.84
C ARG A 145 -13.37 7.37 21.40
N ARG A 146 -12.09 6.99 21.56
CA ARG A 146 -11.03 7.91 22.03
C ARG A 146 -10.80 9.08 21.08
N LEU A 147 -11.07 8.89 19.80
CA LEU A 147 -11.00 9.90 18.75
C LEU A 147 -12.34 10.65 18.54
N GLY A 148 -13.16 10.78 19.60
CA GLY A 148 -14.38 11.59 19.58
C GLY A 148 -15.54 10.99 18.76
N GLY A 149 -15.59 9.66 18.59
CA GLY A 149 -16.61 9.01 17.78
C GLY A 149 -16.30 9.04 16.28
N ALA A 150 -15.02 9.08 15.92
CA ALA A 150 -14.59 9.15 14.52
C ALA A 150 -15.21 8.03 13.65
N PRO A 151 -15.62 8.35 12.41
CA PRO A 151 -16.09 7.34 11.47
C PRO A 151 -14.97 6.41 11.05
N VAL A 152 -15.30 5.16 10.80
CA VAL A 152 -14.35 4.18 10.26
C VAL A 152 -14.07 4.48 8.80
N ILE A 153 -12.78 4.63 8.46
CA ILE A 153 -12.30 4.95 7.12
C ILE A 153 -11.39 3.84 6.62
N GLY A 154 -11.63 3.37 5.41
CA GLY A 154 -10.75 2.45 4.70
C GLY A 154 -9.83 3.15 3.70
N SER A 155 -8.65 2.59 3.52
CA SER A 155 -7.69 2.97 2.48
C SER A 155 -6.88 1.76 2.04
N GLN A 156 -6.49 1.72 0.78
CA GLN A 156 -5.45 0.81 0.35
C GLN A 156 -4.14 1.13 1.09
N ILE A 157 -3.42 0.10 1.51
CA ILE A 157 -2.13 0.28 2.19
C ILE A 157 -0.99 0.47 1.20
N GLU A 158 -0.96 -0.32 0.13
CA GLU A 158 0.15 -0.32 -0.81
C GLU A 158 0.21 0.98 -1.61
N GLY A 159 1.31 1.70 -1.44
CA GLY A 159 1.50 3.02 -2.04
C GLY A 159 0.81 4.16 -1.28
N SER A 160 0.17 3.89 -0.14
CA SER A 160 -0.21 4.96 0.79
C SER A 160 1.06 5.58 1.39
N CYS A 161 1.02 6.90 1.56
CA CYS A 161 2.14 7.65 2.12
C CYS A 161 1.62 8.68 3.10
N TYR A 162 2.30 8.81 4.22
CA TYR A 162 1.95 9.72 5.31
C TYR A 162 3.17 10.55 5.70
N GLU A 163 2.94 11.77 6.17
CA GLU A 163 3.97 12.49 6.92
C GLU A 163 4.38 11.67 8.15
N ALA A 164 5.67 11.60 8.41
CA ALA A 164 6.21 10.77 9.49
C ALA A 164 5.67 11.22 10.86
N ALA A 165 5.56 12.54 11.11
CA ALA A 165 5.01 13.07 12.36
C ALA A 165 3.59 12.55 12.61
N LEU A 166 2.72 12.61 11.59
CA LEU A 166 1.36 12.09 11.67
C LEU A 166 1.36 10.57 11.96
N LEU A 167 2.21 9.81 11.26
CA LEU A 167 2.24 8.37 11.43
C LEU A 167 2.80 7.95 12.80
N PHE A 168 3.68 8.76 13.39
CA PHE A 168 4.15 8.57 14.77
C PHE A 168 3.02 8.78 15.78
N GLU A 169 2.22 9.82 15.62
CA GLU A 169 1.04 10.08 16.47
C GLU A 169 0.01 8.95 16.33
N ILE A 170 -0.26 8.51 15.09
CA ILE A 170 -1.15 7.37 14.84
C ILE A 170 -0.62 6.09 15.51
N ALA A 171 0.69 5.84 15.46
CA ALA A 171 1.30 4.68 16.11
C ALA A 171 1.10 4.71 17.64
N ASP A 172 1.25 5.87 18.27
CA ASP A 172 1.01 6.05 19.71
C ASP A 172 -0.47 5.78 20.07
N LEU A 173 -1.41 6.27 19.26
CA LEU A 173 -2.83 6.00 19.43
C LEU A 173 -3.16 4.50 19.31
N ILE A 174 -2.55 3.82 18.37
CA ILE A 174 -2.77 2.38 18.13
C ILE A 174 -2.09 1.53 19.23
N ALA A 175 -0.93 1.94 19.74
CA ALA A 175 -0.19 1.20 20.76
C ALA A 175 -0.98 1.03 22.08
N ALA A 176 -1.99 1.88 22.32
CA ALA A 176 -2.87 1.78 23.48
C ALA A 176 -3.99 0.73 23.31
N GLU A 177 -4.09 0.10 22.14
CA GLU A 177 -5.11 -0.90 21.81
C GLU A 177 -4.51 -2.31 21.74
N ASP A 178 -5.32 -3.32 22.04
CA ASP A 178 -4.92 -4.72 21.83
C ASP A 178 -5.03 -5.08 20.34
N ILE A 179 -3.88 -5.13 19.68
CA ILE A 179 -3.76 -5.57 18.28
C ILE A 179 -2.98 -6.89 18.15
N ALA A 180 -2.65 -7.56 19.25
CA ALA A 180 -1.86 -8.79 19.23
C ALA A 180 -2.62 -9.94 18.55
N THR A 181 -3.94 -10.01 18.74
CA THR A 181 -4.78 -11.03 18.12
C THR A 181 -5.03 -10.71 16.65
N PRO A 182 -4.77 -11.64 15.71
CA PRO A 182 -5.07 -11.43 14.30
C PRO A 182 -6.55 -11.14 14.07
N ALA A 183 -6.83 -10.12 13.28
CA ALA A 183 -8.19 -9.77 12.90
C ALA A 183 -8.68 -10.58 11.68
N GLY A 184 -9.99 -10.70 11.53
CA GLY A 184 -10.62 -11.26 10.34
C GLY A 184 -10.65 -10.31 9.12
N TYR A 185 -9.85 -9.25 9.14
CA TYR A 185 -9.75 -8.23 8.09
C TYR A 185 -8.36 -7.58 8.11
N PRO A 186 -7.93 -6.88 7.03
CA PRO A 186 -6.66 -6.16 6.97
C PRO A 186 -6.74 -4.88 7.82
N ARG A 187 -6.25 -4.96 9.07
CA ARG A 187 -6.26 -3.81 10.01
C ARG A 187 -5.54 -2.59 9.46
N GLU A 188 -4.43 -2.79 8.80
CA GLU A 188 -3.63 -1.74 8.19
C GLU A 188 -4.40 -0.89 7.19
N GLU A 189 -5.36 -1.49 6.48
CA GLU A 189 -6.21 -0.78 5.51
C GLU A 189 -7.29 0.10 6.20
N VAL A 190 -7.51 -0.05 7.49
CA VAL A 190 -8.58 0.65 8.22
C VAL A 190 -8.05 1.53 9.34
N TRP A 191 -7.22 1.01 10.21
CA TRP A 191 -6.78 1.71 11.42
C TRP A 191 -6.00 2.97 11.12
N LEU A 192 -5.03 2.91 10.20
CA LEU A 192 -4.22 4.06 9.82
C LEU A 192 -5.06 5.16 9.18
N ALA A 193 -5.96 4.79 8.27
CA ALA A 193 -6.81 5.74 7.58
C ALA A 193 -7.86 6.38 8.52
N THR A 194 -8.41 5.59 9.45
CA THR A 194 -9.37 6.07 10.47
C THR A 194 -8.71 7.09 11.40
N ALA A 195 -7.55 6.75 11.96
CA ALA A 195 -6.83 7.66 12.84
C ALA A 195 -6.38 8.93 12.10
N ALA A 196 -5.82 8.81 10.90
CA ALA A 196 -5.44 9.96 10.08
C ALA A 196 -6.62 10.89 9.76
N HIS A 197 -7.80 10.32 9.52
CA HIS A 197 -9.01 11.11 9.30
C HIS A 197 -9.45 11.85 10.56
N ALA A 198 -9.47 11.16 11.71
CA ALA A 198 -9.86 11.74 12.98
C ALA A 198 -8.94 12.87 13.44
N LEU A 199 -7.65 12.78 13.12
CA LEU A 199 -6.65 13.82 13.36
C LEU A 199 -6.72 14.98 12.34
N GLY A 200 -7.71 15.00 11.46
CA GLY A 200 -7.88 16.06 10.47
C GLY A 200 -6.84 16.06 9.35
N ALA A 201 -6.13 14.94 9.14
CA ALA A 201 -5.07 14.90 8.15
C ALA A 201 -5.61 15.05 6.71
N GLU A 202 -5.11 16.05 6.01
CA GLU A 202 -5.46 16.34 4.62
C GLU A 202 -5.09 15.17 3.71
N VAL A 203 -5.94 14.90 2.70
CA VAL A 203 -5.67 13.93 1.64
C VAL A 203 -5.21 14.67 0.39
N SER A 204 -3.93 14.58 0.08
CA SER A 204 -3.32 15.24 -1.09
C SER A 204 -3.46 14.44 -2.38
N GLY A 205 -3.64 13.14 -2.31
CA GLY A 205 -3.79 12.27 -3.47
C GLY A 205 -4.04 10.81 -3.09
N CYS A 206 -4.16 9.95 -4.11
CA CYS A 206 -4.34 8.51 -3.93
C CYS A 206 -3.03 7.80 -3.60
N PRO A 207 -3.09 6.55 -3.11
CA PRO A 207 -1.95 5.65 -3.15
C PRO A 207 -1.40 5.53 -4.57
N TYR A 208 -0.08 5.59 -4.72
CA TYR A 208 0.56 5.61 -6.04
C TYR A 208 0.75 4.21 -6.67
N ILE A 209 0.24 3.18 -6.04
CA ILE A 209 0.28 1.79 -6.53
C ILE A 209 -1.09 1.40 -7.07
N PHE A 210 -1.14 0.94 -8.33
CA PHE A 210 -2.36 0.42 -8.94
C PHE A 210 -2.84 -0.84 -8.23
N SER A 211 -4.12 -0.87 -7.89
CA SER A 211 -4.80 -2.04 -7.34
C SER A 211 -6.14 -2.26 -8.01
N GLU A 212 -6.80 -3.34 -7.63
CA GLU A 212 -8.17 -3.63 -8.07
C GLU A 212 -9.18 -2.56 -7.66
N ILE A 213 -8.90 -1.76 -6.63
CA ILE A 213 -9.79 -0.65 -6.25
C ILE A 213 -9.96 0.35 -7.39
N HIS A 214 -8.91 0.58 -8.17
CA HIS A 214 -8.96 1.49 -9.31
C HIS A 214 -9.70 0.90 -10.53
N ARG A 215 -9.76 -0.42 -10.63
CA ARG A 215 -10.36 -1.12 -11.76
C ARG A 215 -11.60 -1.92 -11.37
N PHE A 216 -11.46 -2.74 -10.33
CA PHE A 216 -12.51 -3.64 -9.86
C PHE A 216 -13.67 -2.85 -9.27
N ASP A 217 -13.41 -1.90 -8.37
CA ASP A 217 -14.46 -1.09 -7.78
C ASP A 217 -15.19 -0.28 -8.86
N ARG A 218 -14.45 0.34 -9.77
CA ARG A 218 -15.05 1.13 -10.85
C ARG A 218 -16.04 0.33 -11.70
N VAL A 219 -15.68 -0.88 -12.11
CA VAL A 219 -16.54 -1.72 -12.96
C VAL A 219 -17.56 -2.49 -12.12
N PHE A 220 -17.13 -3.09 -11.01
CA PHE A 220 -17.97 -3.90 -10.16
C PHE A 220 -19.09 -3.08 -9.52
N TRP A 221 -18.79 -1.89 -9.00
CA TRP A 221 -19.79 -1.00 -8.40
C TRP A 221 -20.71 -0.37 -9.43
N GLN A 222 -20.22 -0.07 -10.63
CA GLN A 222 -21.08 0.36 -11.72
C GLN A 222 -22.08 -0.73 -12.12
N VAL A 223 -21.65 -1.99 -12.20
CA VAL A 223 -22.54 -3.12 -12.48
C VAL A 223 -23.50 -3.36 -11.32
N LEU A 224 -23.01 -3.33 -10.08
CA LEU A 224 -23.84 -3.55 -8.89
C LEU A 224 -24.96 -2.52 -8.74
N ARG A 225 -24.76 -1.30 -9.18
CA ARG A 225 -25.80 -0.27 -9.21
C ARG A 225 -27.10 -0.74 -9.85
N TYR A 226 -26.99 -1.57 -10.91
CA TYR A 226 -28.14 -2.10 -11.63
C TYR A 226 -28.68 -3.40 -11.05
N VAL A 227 -27.87 -4.16 -10.35
CA VAL A 227 -28.25 -5.47 -9.82
C VAL A 227 -28.43 -5.50 -8.29
N ASP A 228 -28.07 -4.43 -7.60
CA ASP A 228 -28.13 -4.31 -6.14
C ASP A 228 -29.55 -4.59 -5.56
N PRO A 229 -30.65 -4.13 -6.19
CA PRO A 229 -32.01 -4.48 -5.75
C PRO A 229 -32.29 -5.98 -5.77
N LEU A 230 -31.52 -6.75 -6.58
CA LEU A 230 -31.72 -8.19 -6.77
C LEU A 230 -30.86 -9.05 -5.83
N ILE A 231 -29.72 -8.53 -5.38
CA ILE A 231 -28.70 -9.34 -4.67
C ILE A 231 -28.51 -8.99 -3.20
N GLY A 232 -29.26 -8.02 -2.68
CA GLY A 232 -29.33 -7.71 -1.26
C GLY A 232 -28.05 -7.13 -0.66
N ARG A 233 -28.13 -6.77 0.62
CA ARG A 233 -27.04 -6.11 1.39
C ARG A 233 -26.35 -7.09 2.33
N PRO A 234 -25.14 -6.76 2.84
CA PRO A 234 -24.48 -7.55 3.88
C PRO A 234 -25.41 -7.77 5.08
N GLY A 235 -25.55 -9.04 5.48
CA GLY A 235 -26.46 -9.44 6.58
C GLY A 235 -27.85 -9.86 6.15
N GLU A 236 -28.26 -9.58 4.91
CA GLU A 236 -29.51 -10.07 4.35
C GLU A 236 -29.34 -11.47 3.71
N PRO A 237 -30.40 -12.30 3.69
CA PRO A 237 -30.34 -13.62 3.03
C PRO A 237 -29.95 -13.56 1.55
N ARG A 238 -30.29 -12.46 0.87
CA ARG A 238 -29.99 -12.21 -0.54
C ARG A 238 -28.53 -11.86 -0.81
N TYR A 239 -27.74 -11.61 0.21
CA TYR A 239 -26.33 -11.23 0.04
C TYR A 239 -25.44 -12.34 -0.53
N PHE A 240 -25.86 -13.60 -0.42
CA PHE A 240 -25.06 -14.74 -0.92
C PHE A 240 -24.78 -14.66 -2.43
N PRO A 241 -25.73 -14.37 -3.34
CA PRO A 241 -25.45 -14.26 -4.77
C PRO A 241 -24.39 -13.20 -5.10
N ARG A 242 -24.39 -12.11 -4.37
CA ARG A 242 -23.39 -11.04 -4.54
C ARG A 242 -21.99 -11.50 -4.17
N ARG A 243 -21.83 -12.16 -3.02
CA ARG A 243 -20.54 -12.74 -2.63
C ARG A 243 -20.03 -13.76 -3.64
N ALA A 244 -20.94 -14.55 -4.20
CA ALA A 244 -20.60 -15.50 -5.27
C ALA A 244 -20.15 -14.78 -6.54
N LEU A 245 -20.80 -13.69 -6.94
CA LEU A 245 -20.37 -12.86 -8.08
C LEU A 245 -19.00 -12.23 -7.85
N GLU A 246 -18.78 -11.62 -6.71
CA GLU A 246 -17.48 -11.05 -6.32
C GLU A 246 -16.38 -12.12 -6.37
N TYR A 247 -16.64 -13.29 -5.79
CA TYR A 247 -15.72 -14.41 -5.80
C TYR A 247 -15.44 -14.91 -7.23
N ALA A 248 -16.48 -15.05 -8.06
CA ALA A 248 -16.35 -15.46 -9.45
C ALA A 248 -15.50 -14.46 -10.26
N MET A 249 -15.72 -13.15 -10.08
CA MET A 249 -14.92 -12.11 -10.74
C MET A 249 -13.45 -12.14 -10.27
N ILE A 250 -13.20 -12.37 -8.99
CA ILE A 250 -11.85 -12.54 -8.45
C ILE A 250 -11.19 -13.79 -9.06
N LYS A 251 -11.91 -14.91 -9.10
CA LYS A 251 -11.40 -16.19 -9.67
C LYS A 251 -11.17 -16.12 -11.17
N SER A 252 -11.99 -15.40 -11.91
CA SER A 252 -11.79 -15.18 -13.35
C SER A 252 -10.50 -14.38 -13.67
N GLY A 253 -9.85 -13.83 -12.65
CA GLY A 253 -8.62 -13.06 -12.82
C GLY A 253 -8.87 -11.61 -13.25
N PHE A 254 -10.08 -11.12 -13.13
CA PHE A 254 -10.45 -9.75 -13.46
C PHE A 254 -9.55 -8.70 -12.77
N HIS A 255 -9.06 -9.01 -11.57
CA HIS A 255 -8.13 -8.17 -10.80
C HIS A 255 -6.65 -8.45 -11.08
N ARG A 256 -6.31 -9.40 -11.96
CA ARG A 256 -4.91 -9.72 -12.26
C ARG A 256 -4.25 -8.56 -13.00
N ILE A 257 -3.02 -8.27 -12.57
CA ILE A 257 -2.16 -7.32 -13.27
C ILE A 257 -1.64 -7.96 -14.56
N SER A 258 -1.80 -7.24 -15.67
CA SER A 258 -1.27 -7.62 -16.98
C SER A 258 -0.15 -6.68 -17.41
N ARG A 259 0.63 -7.09 -18.40
CA ARG A 259 1.62 -6.24 -19.05
C ARG A 259 1.00 -4.96 -19.60
N THR A 260 -0.20 -5.01 -20.14
CA THR A 260 -0.93 -3.83 -20.65
C THR A 260 -1.14 -2.77 -19.58
N TRP A 261 -1.45 -3.18 -18.33
CA TRP A 261 -1.58 -2.23 -17.22
C TRP A 261 -0.24 -1.64 -16.80
N VAL A 262 0.82 -2.45 -16.78
CA VAL A 262 2.18 -1.97 -16.53
C VAL A 262 2.59 -0.93 -17.57
N ASP A 263 2.38 -1.22 -18.87
CA ASP A 263 2.71 -0.32 -19.96
C ASP A 263 1.92 0.99 -19.89
N ARG A 264 0.64 0.90 -19.55
CA ARG A 264 -0.21 2.07 -19.39
C ARG A 264 0.32 2.97 -18.28
N ILE A 265 0.59 2.43 -17.08
CA ILE A 265 1.09 3.22 -15.96
C ILE A 265 2.48 3.77 -16.25
N ALA A 266 3.37 2.97 -16.86
CA ALA A 266 4.72 3.40 -17.18
C ALA A 266 4.77 4.59 -18.15
N ARG A 267 3.76 4.74 -19.03
CA ARG A 267 3.69 5.79 -20.06
C ARG A 267 2.76 6.94 -19.73
N ASP A 268 1.89 6.79 -18.76
CA ASP A 268 0.92 7.83 -18.40
C ASP A 268 1.61 9.10 -17.87
N ALA A 269 1.05 10.24 -18.19
CA ALA A 269 1.43 11.50 -17.55
C ALA A 269 1.05 11.51 -16.06
N VAL A 270 1.80 12.26 -15.26
CA VAL A 270 1.48 12.45 -13.85
C VAL A 270 0.35 13.46 -13.73
N ALA A 271 -0.78 13.02 -13.17
CA ALA A 271 -1.96 13.85 -12.99
C ALA A 271 -1.82 14.89 -11.86
N GLN A 272 -2.82 15.73 -11.71
CA GLN A 272 -2.96 16.63 -10.58
C GLN A 272 -3.23 15.84 -9.30
N LEU A 273 -2.76 16.36 -8.15
CA LEU A 273 -2.80 15.66 -6.86
C LEU A 273 -4.22 15.31 -6.37
N ALA A 274 -5.18 16.15 -6.61
CA ALA A 274 -6.51 16.07 -6.01
C ALA A 274 -7.61 15.59 -6.98
N ARG A 275 -7.26 15.06 -8.16
CA ARG A 275 -8.28 14.54 -9.08
C ARG A 275 -8.87 13.23 -8.56
N TYR A 276 -10.18 13.19 -8.45
CA TYR A 276 -10.91 12.00 -8.01
C TYR A 276 -12.31 11.94 -8.61
N GLU A 277 -12.89 10.75 -8.61
CA GLU A 277 -14.31 10.52 -8.83
C GLU A 277 -14.99 10.16 -7.52
N VAL A 278 -16.25 10.55 -7.35
CA VAL A 278 -17.09 10.06 -6.26
C VAL A 278 -17.78 8.79 -6.73
N MET A 279 -17.57 7.70 -6.00
CA MET A 279 -18.29 6.44 -6.18
C MET A 279 -19.23 6.20 -5.02
N SER A 280 -20.29 5.46 -5.27
CA SER A 280 -21.26 5.07 -4.26
C SER A 280 -21.65 3.61 -4.40
N ASP A 281 -21.86 2.93 -3.27
CA ASP A 281 -22.44 1.59 -3.20
C ASP A 281 -23.94 1.64 -2.79
N GLY A 282 -24.54 2.83 -2.88
CA GLY A 282 -25.92 3.05 -2.46
C GLY A 282 -26.07 3.36 -0.96
N ASN A 283 -25.07 3.01 -0.13
CA ASN A 283 -25.07 3.31 1.31
C ASN A 283 -23.95 4.27 1.70
N ASN A 284 -22.85 4.24 0.97
CA ASN A 284 -21.69 5.07 1.23
C ASN A 284 -21.18 5.69 -0.06
N GLU A 285 -20.62 6.87 0.07
CA GLU A 285 -19.86 7.52 -0.97
C GLU A 285 -18.38 7.55 -0.58
N TRP A 286 -17.50 7.35 -1.56
CA TRP A 286 -16.06 7.46 -1.35
C TRP A 286 -15.36 8.02 -2.57
N ARG A 287 -14.19 8.59 -2.34
CA ARG A 287 -13.36 9.13 -3.41
C ARG A 287 -12.48 8.04 -3.99
N VAL A 288 -12.57 7.85 -5.31
CA VAL A 288 -11.65 7.03 -6.10
C VAL A 288 -10.83 7.99 -6.95
N PHE A 289 -9.55 8.06 -6.68
CA PHE A 289 -8.67 8.97 -7.39
C PHE A 289 -8.45 8.50 -8.83
N ASP A 290 -8.19 9.46 -9.71
CA ASP A 290 -7.86 9.21 -11.11
C ASP A 290 -6.70 8.19 -11.21
N PRO A 291 -6.74 7.24 -12.16
CA PRO A 291 -5.65 6.28 -12.38
C PRO A 291 -4.33 6.92 -12.84
N HIS A 292 -4.36 8.17 -13.30
CA HIS A 292 -3.14 8.92 -13.60
C HIS A 292 -2.37 9.25 -12.32
N GLY A 293 -1.06 9.42 -12.42
CA GLY A 293 -0.20 9.65 -11.26
C GLY A 293 0.19 8.38 -10.51
N LEU A 294 -0.11 7.21 -11.04
CA LEU A 294 0.34 5.94 -10.48
C LEU A 294 1.77 5.64 -10.91
N PHE A 295 2.51 4.94 -10.05
CA PHE A 295 3.92 4.65 -10.27
C PHE A 295 4.26 3.17 -10.19
N GLY A 296 3.33 2.35 -9.75
CA GLY A 296 3.57 0.93 -9.57
C GLY A 296 2.28 0.12 -9.60
N VAL A 297 2.45 -1.18 -9.43
CA VAL A 297 1.38 -2.18 -9.44
C VAL A 297 1.52 -3.12 -8.26
N LYS A 298 0.41 -3.56 -7.68
CA LYS A 298 0.41 -4.62 -6.67
C LYS A 298 0.05 -5.99 -7.26
N ARG A 299 0.28 -7.05 -6.48
CA ARG A 299 -0.02 -8.45 -6.86
C ARG A 299 0.81 -8.96 -8.02
N VAL A 300 2.02 -8.43 -8.17
CA VAL A 300 3.02 -9.06 -9.04
C VAL A 300 3.32 -10.47 -8.49
N PRO A 301 3.30 -11.51 -9.33
CA PRO A 301 3.53 -12.87 -8.85
C PRO A 301 4.83 -13.00 -8.05
N ARG A 302 4.78 -13.72 -6.91
CA ARG A 302 5.95 -13.98 -6.04
C ARG A 302 6.87 -15.07 -6.57
N ARG A 303 6.82 -15.38 -7.85
CA ARG A 303 7.71 -16.29 -8.53
C ARG A 303 8.76 -15.49 -9.29
N ILE A 304 10.02 -15.82 -9.07
CA ILE A 304 11.13 -15.09 -9.71
C ILE A 304 11.14 -15.24 -11.23
N ASP A 305 10.67 -16.39 -11.72
CA ASP A 305 10.53 -16.74 -13.13
C ASP A 305 9.25 -16.18 -13.80
N SER A 306 8.47 -15.37 -13.09
CA SER A 306 7.25 -14.77 -13.65
C SER A 306 7.56 -13.87 -14.85
N PRO A 307 6.93 -14.07 -16.03
CA PRO A 307 7.12 -13.21 -17.19
C PRO A 307 6.81 -11.74 -16.92
N LEU A 308 5.81 -11.46 -16.07
CA LEU A 308 5.46 -10.10 -15.68
C LEU A 308 6.55 -9.45 -14.84
N ARG A 309 7.12 -10.18 -13.87
CA ARG A 309 8.24 -9.70 -13.05
C ARG A 309 9.46 -9.42 -13.93
N ALA A 310 9.84 -10.37 -14.77
CA ALA A 310 10.95 -10.20 -15.71
C ALA A 310 10.74 -9.00 -16.66
N TYR A 311 9.50 -8.70 -17.03
CA TYR A 311 9.18 -7.52 -17.81
C TYR A 311 9.42 -6.22 -17.02
N ILE A 312 8.95 -6.15 -15.78
CA ILE A 312 9.16 -4.98 -14.90
C ILE A 312 10.65 -4.79 -14.58
N ASP A 313 11.40 -5.89 -14.36
CA ASP A 313 12.84 -5.84 -14.14
C ASP A 313 13.58 -5.25 -15.36
N ARG A 314 13.15 -5.56 -16.60
CA ARG A 314 13.71 -4.92 -17.80
C ARG A 314 13.42 -3.42 -17.88
N LEU A 315 12.24 -2.97 -17.46
CA LEU A 315 11.93 -1.54 -17.38
C LEU A 315 12.86 -0.84 -16.37
N ALA A 316 13.11 -1.48 -15.22
CA ALA A 316 14.03 -0.95 -14.21
C ALA A 316 15.48 -0.87 -14.74
N ALA A 317 15.96 -1.89 -15.44
CA ALA A 317 17.28 -1.89 -16.05
C ALA A 317 17.45 -0.79 -17.11
N ALA A 318 16.43 -0.59 -17.97
CA ALA A 318 16.46 0.45 -18.99
C ALA A 318 16.50 1.87 -18.37
N THR A 319 15.85 2.07 -17.22
CA THR A 319 15.89 3.36 -16.50
C THR A 319 17.29 3.64 -15.91
N ALA A 320 17.96 2.61 -15.40
CA ALA A 320 19.29 2.74 -14.82
C ALA A 320 20.39 3.05 -15.86
N THR A 321 20.18 2.71 -17.13
CA THR A 321 21.13 2.92 -18.24
C THR A 321 20.82 4.17 -19.10
N GLY A 322 19.73 4.87 -18.84
CA GLY A 322 19.33 6.06 -19.60
C GLY A 322 20.19 7.30 -19.32
N PRO A 323 20.16 8.33 -20.20
CA PRO A 323 21.04 9.49 -20.16
C PRO A 323 20.97 10.36 -18.89
N ALA A 324 20.00 10.15 -18.01
CA ALA A 324 19.91 10.87 -16.73
C ALA A 324 20.96 10.45 -15.70
N SER A 325 21.67 9.33 -15.89
CA SER A 325 22.78 8.91 -15.02
C SER A 325 24.11 9.63 -15.29
N GLN A 326 24.16 10.52 -16.30
CA GLN A 326 25.37 11.27 -16.68
C GLN A 326 25.38 12.72 -16.20
N LEU A 327 24.34 13.19 -15.53
CA LEU A 327 24.21 14.59 -15.12
C LEU A 327 24.23 14.76 -13.61
N GLU A 328 25.23 14.27 -12.87
CA GLU A 328 25.61 14.79 -11.55
C GLU A 328 26.92 14.13 -11.07
N GLN A 329 28.03 14.46 -11.73
CA GLN A 329 29.29 14.57 -11.04
C GLN A 329 29.69 16.05 -11.11
N PRO A 330 29.63 16.81 -10.01
CA PRO A 330 30.33 18.08 -9.97
C PRO A 330 31.83 17.77 -10.06
N SER A 331 32.44 18.27 -11.10
CA SER A 331 33.90 18.33 -11.23
C SER A 331 34.45 19.10 -10.04
N HIS A 332 35.11 18.41 -9.13
CA HIS A 332 36.06 19.02 -8.19
C HIS A 332 37.33 19.42 -8.97
N GLU A 333 37.25 20.52 -9.66
CA GLU A 333 38.42 21.32 -10.03
C GLU A 333 37.95 22.78 -10.05
N ASP A 334 38.75 23.63 -9.37
CA ASP A 334 38.67 25.07 -9.18
C ASP A 334 37.91 25.57 -7.91
N ILE A 335 38.62 25.56 -6.78
CA ILE A 335 39.22 26.74 -6.08
C ILE A 335 40.01 26.24 -4.87
#